data_f3f63f776ff97bf9902fae5888f618ad
#
_entry.id   f3f63f776ff97bf9902fae5888f618ad
#
_cell.length_a   1.000
_cell.length_b   1.000
_cell.length_c   1.000
_cell.angle_alpha   90.00
_cell.angle_beta   90.00
_cell.angle_gamma   90.00
#
_symmetry.space_group_name_H-M   'P 1'
#
loop_
_entity.id
_entity.type
_entity.pdbx_description
1 polymer ?
#
loop_
_entity_poly.entity_id
_entity_poly.type
_entity_poly.pdbx_seq_one_letter_code
_entity_poly.pdbx_strand_id
1 'polypeptide(L)'
;MSINKATQLAAVLIVRDEARSISRCLQSVGPWVDRLLVLDTGSTDTTVELARAAGADVHKTAWLGSFALARNQALDLANADWNLILDADEWIESGGEQIRLWCVGSPRLGKVCVHSSYDRVGASAANEIMPTELSWITRLLPRGVRYEGRVHEQPVSPLPRERVPLYLNHDGYRDAQLNKKQGRNRELLLLELTERPSDPYILYQLGKDEEGRSEFAAACVHYQNALKTTGRNANWRHGLLLHYLHCLSRAGRSGEALKLAGAEMEAFPDSPDFYFVVGNLALDQAISDPEHAISDWLPLAAVSWERCLAIGERPDLEGSVHGRGSHLAQHNLDVLRSQTGLALVRK
;
A
#
# COMPACT_ATOMS: atom_id res chain seq x y z
N MET A 1 -11.91 -1.48 -45.58
CA MET A 1 -11.91 -2.49 -44.51
C MET A 1 -10.77 -2.13 -43.58
N SER A 2 -11.06 -1.56 -42.38
CA SER A 2 -10.04 -1.24 -41.38
C SER A 2 -9.55 -2.55 -40.79
N ILE A 3 -8.28 -2.90 -40.99
CA ILE A 3 -7.64 -4.04 -40.35
C ILE A 3 -7.72 -3.74 -38.86
N ASN A 4 -8.50 -4.52 -38.14
CA ASN A 4 -8.60 -4.43 -36.66
C ASN A 4 -7.20 -4.77 -36.12
N LYS A 5 -6.39 -3.74 -35.85
CA LYS A 5 -5.05 -3.91 -35.28
C LYS A 5 -5.24 -4.58 -33.92
N ALA A 6 -4.65 -5.75 -33.73
CA ALA A 6 -4.71 -6.43 -32.44
C ALA A 6 -4.19 -5.46 -31.34
N THR A 7 -4.92 -5.34 -30.25
CA THR A 7 -4.55 -4.50 -29.11
C THR A 7 -3.21 -4.96 -28.56
N GLN A 8 -2.21 -4.06 -28.55
CA GLN A 8 -0.88 -4.35 -28.02
C GLN A 8 -0.83 -4.13 -26.52
N LEU A 9 -0.37 -5.14 -25.81
CA LEU A 9 -0.15 -5.12 -24.36
C LEU A 9 1.36 -5.29 -24.06
N ALA A 10 1.94 -4.35 -23.33
CA ALA A 10 3.32 -4.41 -22.86
C ALA A 10 3.41 -4.56 -21.34
N ALA A 11 4.35 -5.37 -20.88
CA ALA A 11 4.85 -5.24 -19.51
C ALA A 11 5.99 -4.22 -19.52
N VAL A 12 5.94 -3.26 -18.58
CA VAL A 12 6.85 -2.11 -18.54
C VAL A 12 7.48 -2.03 -17.16
N LEU A 13 8.80 -2.15 -17.10
CA LEU A 13 9.59 -2.13 -15.89
C LEU A 13 10.64 -1.02 -15.94
N ILE A 14 10.87 -0.37 -14.79
CA ILE A 14 12.08 0.41 -14.53
C ILE A 14 12.93 -0.34 -13.51
N VAL A 15 14.22 -0.48 -13.77
CA VAL A 15 15.07 -1.36 -12.94
C VAL A 15 16.41 -0.70 -12.58
N ARG A 16 16.98 -1.11 -11.44
CA ARG A 16 18.35 -0.83 -11.05
C ARG A 16 18.84 -1.85 -10.04
N ASP A 17 19.87 -2.63 -10.39
CA ASP A 17 20.51 -3.65 -9.53
C ASP A 17 19.51 -4.70 -8.99
N GLU A 18 18.72 -5.30 -9.91
CA GLU A 18 17.66 -6.28 -9.62
C GLU A 18 17.95 -7.68 -10.17
N ALA A 19 19.26 -8.05 -10.29
CA ALA A 19 19.67 -9.35 -10.81
C ALA A 19 19.05 -10.54 -10.05
N ARG A 20 18.70 -10.35 -8.77
CA ARG A 20 18.08 -11.37 -7.93
C ARG A 20 16.69 -11.79 -8.39
N SER A 21 15.90 -10.86 -8.91
CA SER A 21 14.44 -10.99 -9.07
C SER A 21 13.97 -10.86 -10.51
N ILE A 22 14.68 -10.09 -11.35
CA ILE A 22 14.24 -9.71 -12.70
C ILE A 22 13.85 -10.91 -13.58
N SER A 23 14.60 -12.02 -13.54
CA SER A 23 14.30 -13.19 -14.37
C SER A 23 12.95 -13.82 -14.00
N ARG A 24 12.65 -13.96 -12.69
CA ARG A 24 11.37 -14.48 -12.21
C ARG A 24 10.20 -13.58 -12.61
N CYS A 25 10.37 -12.26 -12.44
CA CYS A 25 9.36 -11.27 -12.84
C CYS A 25 9.02 -11.43 -14.32
N LEU A 26 10.02 -11.33 -15.21
CA LEU A 26 9.81 -11.37 -16.66
C LEU A 26 9.27 -12.71 -17.15
N GLN A 27 9.74 -13.84 -16.59
CA GLN A 27 9.20 -15.17 -16.93
C GLN A 27 7.74 -15.33 -16.52
N SER A 28 7.30 -14.73 -15.40
CA SER A 28 5.91 -14.82 -14.95
C SER A 28 4.94 -14.04 -15.82
N VAL A 29 5.37 -12.89 -16.36
CA VAL A 29 4.52 -12.00 -17.16
C VAL A 29 4.61 -12.27 -18.67
N GLY A 30 5.75 -12.77 -19.14
CA GLY A 30 6.03 -12.98 -20.58
C GLY A 30 4.93 -13.70 -21.36
N PRO A 31 4.32 -14.80 -20.84
CA PRO A 31 3.25 -15.52 -21.55
C PRO A 31 1.97 -14.68 -21.82
N TRP A 32 1.77 -13.58 -21.09
CA TRP A 32 0.52 -12.83 -21.09
C TRP A 32 0.56 -11.51 -21.88
N VAL A 33 1.76 -11.06 -22.28
CA VAL A 33 1.98 -9.78 -22.97
C VAL A 33 2.60 -9.97 -24.35
N ASP A 34 2.52 -8.93 -25.20
CA ASP A 34 3.13 -8.93 -26.53
C ASP A 34 4.57 -8.44 -26.49
N ARG A 35 4.93 -7.64 -25.48
CA ARG A 35 6.23 -7.02 -25.34
C ARG A 35 6.65 -6.93 -23.88
N LEU A 36 7.92 -7.23 -23.62
CA LEU A 36 8.59 -6.98 -22.35
C LEU A 36 9.51 -5.78 -22.56
N LEU A 37 9.23 -4.65 -21.91
CA LEU A 37 10.08 -3.46 -21.93
C LEU A 37 10.73 -3.26 -20.57
N VAL A 38 12.04 -3.13 -20.57
CA VAL A 38 12.85 -2.84 -19.38
C VAL A 38 13.66 -1.58 -19.62
N LEU A 39 13.45 -0.57 -18.78
CA LEU A 39 14.28 0.64 -18.73
C LEU A 39 15.24 0.54 -17.56
N ASP A 40 16.51 0.29 -17.85
CA ASP A 40 17.59 0.26 -16.87
C ASP A 40 18.04 1.69 -16.52
N THR A 41 18.02 2.03 -15.24
CA THR A 41 18.39 3.36 -14.73
C THR A 41 19.80 3.41 -14.14
N GLY A 42 20.69 2.50 -14.58
CA GLY A 42 22.09 2.46 -14.22
C GLY A 42 22.47 1.29 -13.33
N SER A 43 22.07 0.07 -13.70
CA SER A 43 22.52 -1.16 -13.03
C SER A 43 24.03 -1.37 -13.22
N THR A 44 24.65 -1.89 -12.16
CA THR A 44 26.05 -2.26 -12.11
C THR A 44 26.26 -3.77 -11.98
N ASP A 45 25.18 -4.51 -11.73
CA ASP A 45 25.13 -5.96 -11.67
C ASP A 45 24.67 -6.59 -13.01
N THR A 46 24.33 -7.87 -13.01
CA THR A 46 23.90 -8.63 -14.19
C THR A 46 22.43 -8.45 -14.56
N THR A 47 21.75 -7.41 -14.06
CA THR A 47 20.32 -7.16 -14.32
C THR A 47 20.02 -7.07 -15.82
N VAL A 48 20.82 -6.31 -16.57
CA VAL A 48 20.62 -6.07 -18.00
C VAL A 48 20.77 -7.35 -18.82
N GLU A 49 21.78 -8.15 -18.52
CA GLU A 49 22.06 -9.42 -19.17
C GLU A 49 20.91 -10.42 -18.94
N LEU A 50 20.45 -10.52 -17.70
CA LEU A 50 19.31 -11.38 -17.31
C LEU A 50 18.01 -10.96 -17.95
N ALA A 51 17.73 -9.65 -18.02
CA ALA A 51 16.54 -9.12 -18.69
C ALA A 51 16.53 -9.45 -20.19
N ARG A 52 17.66 -9.27 -20.88
CA ARG A 52 17.81 -9.64 -22.30
C ARG A 52 17.65 -11.14 -22.51
N ALA A 53 18.25 -11.98 -21.66
CA ALA A 53 18.11 -13.43 -21.72
C ALA A 53 16.65 -13.89 -21.51
N ALA A 54 15.83 -13.13 -20.78
CA ALA A 54 14.41 -13.36 -20.64
C ALA A 54 13.56 -12.82 -21.82
N GLY A 55 14.20 -12.27 -22.88
CA GLY A 55 13.52 -11.78 -24.08
C GLY A 55 13.02 -10.33 -23.97
N ALA A 56 13.45 -9.56 -22.98
CA ALA A 56 13.06 -8.17 -22.85
C ALA A 56 13.82 -7.25 -23.80
N ASP A 57 13.10 -6.24 -24.31
CA ASP A 57 13.67 -5.09 -24.98
C ASP A 57 14.22 -4.13 -23.91
N VAL A 58 15.57 -4.06 -23.81
CA VAL A 58 16.24 -3.35 -22.72
C VAL A 58 16.85 -2.05 -23.21
N HIS A 59 16.34 -0.94 -22.67
CA HIS A 59 16.86 0.41 -22.88
C HIS A 59 17.61 0.88 -21.64
N LYS A 60 18.53 1.84 -21.81
CA LYS A 60 19.29 2.42 -20.71
C LYS A 60 19.04 3.93 -20.63
N THR A 61 18.96 4.46 -19.42
CA THR A 61 18.87 5.89 -19.14
C THR A 61 19.65 6.24 -17.87
N ALA A 62 20.02 7.49 -17.72
CA ALA A 62 20.54 7.97 -16.44
C ALA A 62 19.40 8.17 -15.45
N TRP A 63 19.65 7.89 -14.18
CA TRP A 63 18.70 8.20 -13.11
C TRP A 63 18.60 9.72 -12.89
N LEU A 64 17.41 10.29 -13.07
CA LEU A 64 17.13 11.74 -12.97
C LEU A 64 16.45 12.14 -11.65
N GLY A 65 16.53 11.33 -10.60
CA GLY A 65 15.95 11.64 -9.30
C GLY A 65 14.42 11.64 -9.27
N SER A 66 13.77 10.89 -10.18
CA SER A 66 12.31 10.77 -10.22
C SER A 66 11.87 9.44 -10.84
N PHE A 67 11.09 8.70 -10.08
CA PHE A 67 10.47 7.47 -10.57
C PHE A 67 9.43 7.75 -11.66
N ALA A 68 8.63 8.82 -11.51
CA ALA A 68 7.65 9.20 -12.53
C ALA A 68 8.32 9.52 -13.88
N LEU A 69 9.45 10.24 -13.89
CA LEU A 69 10.17 10.51 -15.13
C LEU A 69 10.66 9.22 -15.80
N ALA A 70 11.23 8.30 -15.03
CA ALA A 70 11.68 7.01 -15.55
C ALA A 70 10.51 6.16 -16.07
N ARG A 71 9.38 6.07 -15.32
CA ARG A 71 8.19 5.34 -15.78
C ARG A 71 7.60 5.95 -17.04
N ASN A 72 7.51 7.28 -17.11
CA ASN A 72 6.98 7.96 -18.30
C ASN A 72 7.87 7.72 -19.52
N GLN A 73 9.19 7.74 -19.37
CA GLN A 73 10.12 7.39 -20.44
C GLN A 73 9.95 5.93 -20.88
N ALA A 74 9.78 5.00 -19.93
CA ALA A 74 9.53 3.60 -20.24
C ALA A 74 8.19 3.40 -20.98
N LEU A 75 7.14 4.12 -20.59
CA LEU A 75 5.84 4.11 -21.27
C LEU A 75 5.93 4.65 -22.70
N ASP A 76 6.72 5.71 -22.94
CA ASP A 76 6.95 6.25 -24.27
C ASP A 76 7.69 5.25 -25.19
N LEU A 77 8.68 4.56 -24.64
CA LEU A 77 9.41 3.50 -25.34
C LEU A 77 8.52 2.27 -25.62
N ALA A 78 7.67 1.89 -24.69
CA ALA A 78 6.73 0.79 -24.86
C ALA A 78 5.72 1.07 -25.98
N ASN A 79 5.19 2.28 -26.02
CA ASN A 79 4.22 2.75 -27.03
C ASN A 79 3.09 1.76 -27.32
N ALA A 80 2.67 1.01 -26.29
CA ALA A 80 1.62 -0.01 -26.39
C ALA A 80 0.23 0.58 -26.15
N ASP A 81 -0.83 -0.12 -26.56
CA ASP A 81 -2.22 0.32 -26.31
C ASP A 81 -2.59 0.15 -24.83
N TRP A 82 -2.01 -0.87 -24.19
CA TRP A 82 -2.10 -1.12 -22.75
C TRP A 82 -0.73 -1.44 -22.18
N ASN A 83 -0.51 -1.01 -20.94
CA ASN A 83 0.76 -1.19 -20.25
C ASN A 83 0.50 -1.77 -18.85
N LEU A 84 1.06 -2.94 -18.57
CA LEU A 84 1.14 -3.51 -17.24
C LEU A 84 2.45 -3.08 -16.60
N ILE A 85 2.38 -2.27 -15.55
CA ILE A 85 3.55 -1.76 -14.83
C ILE A 85 3.89 -2.75 -13.73
N LEU A 86 5.15 -3.18 -13.69
CA LEU A 86 5.67 -4.10 -12.67
C LEU A 86 6.97 -3.55 -12.07
N ASP A 87 7.19 -3.87 -10.80
CA ASP A 87 8.51 -3.76 -10.20
C ASP A 87 9.25 -5.09 -10.36
N ALA A 88 10.59 -5.07 -10.44
CA ALA A 88 11.37 -6.27 -10.74
C ALA A 88 11.30 -7.37 -9.65
N ASP A 89 10.88 -7.00 -8.45
CA ASP A 89 10.66 -7.88 -7.29
C ASP A 89 9.20 -8.35 -7.15
N GLU A 90 8.35 -8.08 -8.17
CA GLU A 90 6.98 -8.58 -8.31
C GLU A 90 6.91 -9.72 -9.35
N TRP A 91 5.98 -10.67 -9.18
CA TRP A 91 5.68 -11.69 -10.18
C TRP A 91 4.21 -12.09 -10.13
N ILE A 92 3.68 -12.50 -11.29
CA ILE A 92 2.29 -12.95 -11.39
C ILE A 92 2.13 -14.27 -10.64
N GLU A 93 1.21 -14.29 -9.68
CA GLU A 93 0.76 -15.48 -8.97
C GLU A 93 -0.40 -16.15 -9.71
N SER A 94 -1.41 -15.35 -10.10
CA SER A 94 -2.60 -15.85 -10.81
C SER A 94 -3.31 -14.73 -11.57
N GLY A 95 -4.22 -15.09 -12.48
CA GLY A 95 -5.06 -14.15 -13.25
C GLY A 95 -4.40 -13.58 -14.51
N GLY A 96 -3.22 -14.05 -14.88
CA GLY A 96 -2.53 -13.58 -16.09
C GLY A 96 -3.37 -13.76 -17.36
N GLU A 97 -4.13 -14.84 -17.46
CA GLU A 97 -5.03 -15.16 -18.57
C GLU A 97 -6.18 -14.16 -18.72
N GLN A 98 -6.54 -13.43 -17.67
CA GLN A 98 -7.63 -12.47 -17.66
C GLN A 98 -7.23 -11.08 -18.19
N ILE A 99 -5.93 -10.76 -18.22
CA ILE A 99 -5.44 -9.40 -18.53
C ILE A 99 -5.93 -8.92 -19.88
N ARG A 100 -5.82 -9.75 -20.92
CA ARG A 100 -6.25 -9.38 -22.29
C ARG A 100 -7.74 -9.15 -22.41
N LEU A 101 -8.55 -9.98 -21.76
CA LEU A 101 -10.01 -9.81 -21.73
C LEU A 101 -10.39 -8.50 -21.04
N TRP A 102 -9.68 -8.16 -19.97
CA TRP A 102 -9.91 -6.93 -19.22
C TRP A 102 -9.54 -5.68 -20.05
N CYS A 103 -8.55 -5.76 -20.94
CA CYS A 103 -8.14 -4.65 -21.83
C CYS A 103 -9.14 -4.35 -22.96
N VAL A 104 -10.24 -5.09 -23.06
CA VAL A 104 -11.29 -4.86 -24.08
C VAL A 104 -12.32 -3.87 -23.54
N GLY A 105 -12.83 -2.99 -24.41
CA GLY A 105 -13.91 -2.05 -24.10
C GLY A 105 -13.42 -0.62 -23.78
N SER A 106 -14.19 0.11 -22.98
CA SER A 106 -13.89 1.52 -22.68
C SER A 106 -12.61 1.66 -21.87
N PRO A 107 -11.79 2.70 -22.13
CA PRO A 107 -10.57 2.95 -21.36
C PRO A 107 -10.86 3.14 -19.88
N ARG A 108 -10.07 2.48 -19.04
CA ARG A 108 -10.11 2.52 -17.57
C ARG A 108 -8.75 2.19 -17.00
N LEU A 109 -8.52 2.45 -15.72
CA LEU A 109 -7.31 2.07 -15.01
C LEU A 109 -7.55 0.77 -14.24
N GLY A 110 -6.62 -0.19 -14.33
CA GLY A 110 -6.70 -1.46 -13.62
C GLY A 110 -5.93 -1.45 -12.31
N LYS A 111 -6.63 -1.71 -11.20
CA LYS A 111 -6.01 -2.04 -9.92
C LYS A 111 -5.75 -3.54 -9.86
N VAL A 112 -4.51 -3.93 -9.60
CA VAL A 112 -4.10 -5.32 -9.36
C VAL A 112 -3.88 -5.54 -7.86
N CYS A 113 -4.07 -6.76 -7.39
CA CYS A 113 -3.83 -7.11 -5.99
C CYS A 113 -2.37 -7.53 -5.83
N VAL A 114 -1.63 -6.85 -4.96
CA VAL A 114 -0.24 -7.17 -4.62
C VAL A 114 -0.21 -7.78 -3.23
N HIS A 115 0.35 -9.00 -3.13
CA HIS A 115 0.59 -9.73 -1.90
C HIS A 115 2.03 -9.46 -1.46
N SER A 116 2.21 -8.64 -0.46
CA SER A 116 3.53 -8.34 0.10
C SER A 116 3.86 -9.25 1.26
N SER A 117 4.98 -9.97 1.17
CA SER A 117 5.51 -10.82 2.24
C SER A 117 6.53 -10.06 3.05
N TYR A 118 6.43 -10.11 4.38
CA TYR A 118 7.36 -9.47 5.31
C TYR A 118 8.19 -10.53 6.04
N ASP A 119 9.51 -10.33 6.16
CA ASP A 119 10.34 -11.13 7.08
C ASP A 119 10.02 -10.69 8.51
N ARG A 120 9.63 -11.62 9.38
CA ARG A 120 9.40 -11.33 10.80
C ARG A 120 10.73 -11.17 11.52
N VAL A 121 10.97 -10.02 12.13
CA VAL A 121 12.02 -9.85 13.13
C VAL A 121 11.58 -10.57 14.41
N GLY A 122 12.22 -11.71 14.74
CA GLY A 122 12.07 -12.37 16.04
C GLY A 122 11.05 -13.50 16.14
N ALA A 123 10.56 -14.10 15.06
CA ALA A 123 9.64 -15.25 15.14
C ALA A 123 10.39 -16.57 15.35
N SER A 124 10.16 -17.20 16.48
CA SER A 124 10.66 -18.52 16.89
C SER A 124 9.55 -19.58 16.85
N ALA A 125 8.82 -19.72 15.74
CA ALA A 125 7.92 -20.87 15.60
C ALA A 125 7.58 -21.17 14.14
N ALA A 126 7.79 -22.41 13.75
CA ALA A 126 7.66 -22.94 12.38
C ALA A 126 6.22 -23.08 11.84
N ASN A 127 5.19 -22.56 12.53
CA ASN A 127 3.77 -22.78 12.19
C ASN A 127 2.90 -21.52 12.19
N GLU A 128 3.46 -20.31 12.16
CA GLU A 128 2.64 -19.10 12.07
C GLU A 128 2.53 -18.62 10.62
N ILE A 129 1.27 -18.41 10.18
CA ILE A 129 0.96 -17.82 8.87
C ILE A 129 1.64 -16.45 8.80
N MET A 130 2.53 -16.27 7.82
CA MET A 130 3.21 -14.98 7.58
C MET A 130 2.16 -13.90 7.33
N PRO A 131 2.25 -12.74 8.01
CA PRO A 131 1.33 -11.65 7.74
C PRO A 131 1.54 -11.17 6.30
N THR A 132 0.52 -11.33 5.48
CA THR A 132 0.50 -10.86 4.09
C THR A 132 -0.36 -9.62 4.03
N GLU A 133 0.19 -8.52 3.58
CA GLU A 133 -0.57 -7.31 3.28
C GLU A 133 -1.09 -7.40 1.85
N LEU A 134 -2.39 -7.16 1.69
CA LEU A 134 -3.05 -7.09 0.40
C LEU A 134 -3.24 -5.63 0.00
N SER A 135 -2.60 -5.21 -1.09
CA SER A 135 -2.72 -3.85 -1.59
C SER A 135 -3.25 -3.82 -3.02
N TRP A 136 -4.32 -3.05 -3.26
CA TRP A 136 -4.86 -2.82 -4.60
C TRP A 136 -4.18 -1.61 -5.24
N ILE A 137 -3.21 -1.86 -6.12
CA ILE A 137 -2.36 -0.84 -6.74
C ILE A 137 -2.74 -0.69 -8.21
N THR A 138 -2.82 0.56 -8.70
CA THR A 138 -3.10 0.83 -10.12
C THR A 138 -1.86 0.51 -10.96
N ARG A 139 -1.90 -0.59 -11.71
CA ARG A 139 -0.78 -1.13 -12.49
C ARG A 139 -1.10 -1.34 -13.96
N LEU A 140 -2.37 -1.48 -14.35
CA LEU A 140 -2.76 -1.70 -15.75
C LEU A 140 -3.34 -0.41 -16.34
N LEU A 141 -2.63 0.16 -17.31
CA LEU A 141 -2.85 1.52 -17.81
C LEU A 141 -3.08 1.51 -19.32
N PRO A 142 -4.13 2.20 -19.85
CA PRO A 142 -4.24 2.46 -21.26
C PRO A 142 -3.18 3.48 -21.72
N ARG A 143 -2.93 3.52 -23.02
CA ARG A 143 -2.03 4.50 -23.65
C ARG A 143 -2.38 5.93 -23.21
N GLY A 144 -1.35 6.75 -23.00
CA GLY A 144 -1.49 8.18 -22.70
C GLY A 144 -1.57 8.52 -21.21
N VAL A 145 -1.77 7.53 -20.32
CA VAL A 145 -1.68 7.78 -18.87
C VAL A 145 -0.22 8.07 -18.49
N ARG A 146 -0.01 9.02 -17.59
CA ARG A 146 1.30 9.43 -17.08
C ARG A 146 1.35 9.36 -15.58
N TYR A 147 2.57 9.17 -15.06
CA TYR A 147 2.87 9.22 -13.64
C TYR A 147 3.30 10.61 -13.20
N GLU A 148 2.97 10.99 -11.98
CA GLU A 148 3.46 12.16 -11.28
C GLU A 148 4.01 11.76 -9.91
N GLY A 149 4.95 12.57 -9.38
CA GLY A 149 5.66 12.32 -8.12
C GLY A 149 7.08 11.80 -8.35
N ARG A 150 8.03 12.27 -7.54
CA ARG A 150 9.43 11.79 -7.61
C ARG A 150 9.58 10.39 -7.04
N VAL A 151 8.82 10.10 -5.98
CA VAL A 151 8.73 8.79 -5.32
C VAL A 151 7.29 8.57 -4.86
N HIS A 152 6.87 7.32 -4.67
CA HIS A 152 5.47 6.96 -4.47
C HIS A 152 4.56 7.51 -5.57
N GLU A 153 5.11 7.55 -6.75
CA GLU A 153 4.49 8.13 -7.95
C GLU A 153 3.14 7.47 -8.26
N GLN A 154 2.19 8.29 -8.67
CA GLN A 154 0.83 7.86 -8.98
C GLN A 154 0.48 8.08 -10.44
N PRO A 155 -0.27 7.17 -11.09
CA PRO A 155 -0.81 7.42 -12.41
C PRO A 155 -1.94 8.46 -12.33
N VAL A 156 -1.82 9.54 -13.10
CA VAL A 156 -2.80 10.63 -13.15
C VAL A 156 -3.71 10.46 -14.34
N SER A 157 -5.00 10.32 -14.06
CA SER A 157 -6.01 10.15 -15.10
C SER A 157 -7.41 10.36 -14.52
N PRO A 158 -8.36 10.97 -15.27
CA PRO A 158 -9.76 11.07 -14.90
C PRO A 158 -10.53 9.75 -15.12
N LEU A 159 -9.91 8.74 -15.75
CA LEU A 159 -10.54 7.46 -16.04
C LEU A 159 -10.91 6.70 -14.75
N PRO A 160 -12.00 5.92 -14.78
CA PRO A 160 -12.38 5.09 -13.65
C PRO A 160 -11.30 4.06 -13.31
N ARG A 161 -11.18 3.75 -12.02
CA ARG A 161 -10.27 2.71 -11.51
C ARG A 161 -11.07 1.49 -11.13
N GLU A 162 -10.79 0.36 -11.76
CA GLU A 162 -11.48 -0.91 -11.54
C GLU A 162 -10.49 -2.00 -11.14
N ARG A 163 -10.95 -3.00 -10.39
CA ARG A 163 -10.13 -4.16 -10.03
C ARG A 163 -9.97 -5.09 -11.22
N VAL A 164 -8.73 -5.55 -11.43
CA VAL A 164 -8.40 -6.62 -12.36
C VAL A 164 -8.22 -7.90 -11.55
N PRO A 165 -8.75 -9.05 -11.97
CA PRO A 165 -8.51 -10.32 -11.29
C PRO A 165 -7.08 -10.82 -11.56
N LEU A 166 -6.10 -9.99 -11.24
CA LEU A 166 -4.67 -10.25 -11.36
C LEU A 166 -4.02 -10.09 -9.99
N TYR A 167 -3.32 -11.13 -9.57
CA TYR A 167 -2.68 -11.21 -8.27
C TYR A 167 -1.18 -11.33 -8.47
N LEU A 168 -0.44 -10.45 -7.81
CA LEU A 168 1.02 -10.39 -7.83
C LEU A 168 1.55 -10.74 -6.44
N ASN A 169 2.65 -11.49 -6.39
CA ASN A 169 3.46 -11.61 -5.19
C ASN A 169 4.61 -10.61 -5.23
N HIS A 170 5.02 -10.11 -4.07
CA HIS A 170 6.11 -9.17 -3.88
C HIS A 170 6.99 -9.58 -2.71
N ASP A 171 8.31 -9.66 -2.91
CA ASP A 171 9.28 -10.05 -1.88
C ASP A 171 10.30 -8.93 -1.52
N GLY A 172 9.99 -7.69 -1.88
CA GLY A 172 10.87 -6.53 -1.71
C GLY A 172 11.03 -5.99 -0.29
N TYR A 173 10.29 -6.54 0.71
CA TYR A 173 10.33 -6.10 2.11
C TYR A 173 11.28 -6.93 2.99
N ARG A 174 12.34 -7.52 2.43
CA ARG A 174 13.40 -8.15 3.23
C ARG A 174 14.34 -7.08 3.80
N ASP A 175 14.67 -7.20 5.09
CA ASP A 175 15.36 -6.18 5.92
C ASP A 175 16.59 -5.52 5.27
N ALA A 176 17.42 -6.27 4.54
CA ALA A 176 18.61 -5.73 3.90
C ALA A 176 18.33 -4.72 2.76
N GLN A 177 17.13 -4.75 2.16
CA GLN A 177 16.74 -3.85 1.07
C GLN A 177 15.97 -2.62 1.57
N LEU A 178 15.22 -2.76 2.66
CA LEU A 178 14.46 -1.67 3.28
C LEU A 178 15.35 -0.49 3.66
N ASN A 179 16.49 -0.72 4.29
CA ASN A 179 17.39 0.34 4.77
C ASN A 179 17.98 1.18 3.63
N LYS A 180 18.28 0.57 2.47
CA LYS A 180 18.78 1.30 1.29
C LYS A 180 17.68 2.14 0.61
N LYS A 181 16.44 1.63 0.60
CA LYS A 181 15.28 2.30 0.00
C LYS A 181 14.82 3.51 0.85
N GLN A 182 14.85 3.41 2.19
CA GLN A 182 14.35 4.44 3.10
C GLN A 182 15.08 5.78 2.97
N GLY A 183 16.43 5.81 3.03
CA GLY A 183 17.19 7.05 2.91
C GLY A 183 16.94 7.79 1.61
N ARG A 184 17.00 7.09 0.48
CA ARG A 184 16.75 7.64 -0.85
C ARG A 184 15.31 8.20 -0.98
N ASN A 185 14.32 7.47 -0.52
CA ASN A 185 12.91 7.88 -0.65
C ASN A 185 12.65 9.16 0.14
N ARG A 186 13.21 9.28 1.37
CA ARG A 186 13.12 10.48 2.18
C ARG A 186 13.70 11.71 1.48
N GLU A 187 14.90 11.59 0.91
CA GLU A 187 15.53 12.70 0.17
C GLU A 187 14.64 13.18 -0.98
N LEU A 188 14.07 12.26 -1.74
CA LEU A 188 13.15 12.58 -2.84
C LEU A 188 11.86 13.24 -2.35
N LEU A 189 11.27 12.76 -1.25
CA LEU A 189 10.09 13.39 -0.64
C LEU A 189 10.37 14.79 -0.14
N LEU A 190 11.52 15.02 0.52
CA LEU A 190 11.90 16.33 1.00
C LEU A 190 12.14 17.32 -0.17
N LEU A 191 12.80 16.85 -1.25
CA LEU A 191 12.97 17.66 -2.45
C LEU A 191 11.60 18.02 -3.06
N GLU A 192 10.69 17.08 -3.17
CA GLU A 192 9.35 17.31 -3.70
C GLU A 192 8.53 18.25 -2.80
N LEU A 193 8.70 18.16 -1.48
CA LEU A 193 8.06 19.08 -0.54
C LEU A 193 8.56 20.52 -0.69
N THR A 194 9.81 20.76 -1.12
CA THR A 194 10.28 22.12 -1.43
C THR A 194 9.57 22.73 -2.63
N GLU A 195 9.18 21.90 -3.60
CA GLU A 195 8.43 22.32 -4.79
C GLU A 195 6.94 22.48 -4.51
N ARG A 196 6.39 21.65 -3.62
CA ARG A 196 4.96 21.60 -3.23
C ARG A 196 4.78 21.54 -1.72
N PRO A 197 5.03 22.64 -0.97
CA PRO A 197 5.16 22.62 0.50
C PRO A 197 3.91 22.18 1.27
N SER A 198 2.73 22.25 0.67
CA SER A 198 1.45 21.91 1.30
C SER A 198 0.77 20.71 0.66
N ASP A 199 1.44 19.95 -0.18
CA ASP A 199 0.85 18.77 -0.81
C ASP A 199 0.57 17.70 0.24
N PRO A 200 -0.72 17.35 0.47
CA PRO A 200 -1.08 16.45 1.56
C PRO A 200 -0.60 15.01 1.31
N TYR A 201 -0.43 14.60 0.07
CA TYR A 201 0.06 13.25 -0.23
C TYR A 201 1.56 13.12 0.09
N ILE A 202 2.36 14.14 -0.22
CA ILE A 202 3.79 14.18 0.15
C ILE A 202 3.94 14.16 1.66
N LEU A 203 3.16 14.96 2.38
CA LEU A 203 3.15 14.98 3.85
C LEU A 203 2.74 13.61 4.43
N TYR A 204 1.73 12.95 3.84
CA TYR A 204 1.35 11.60 4.23
C TYR A 204 2.49 10.60 4.07
N GLN A 205 3.21 10.63 2.95
CA GLN A 205 4.34 9.73 2.70
C GLN A 205 5.54 10.02 3.61
N LEU A 206 5.80 11.30 3.94
CA LEU A 206 6.81 11.66 4.95
C LEU A 206 6.43 11.14 6.34
N GLY A 207 5.15 11.24 6.72
CA GLY A 207 4.66 10.64 7.95
C GLY A 207 4.93 9.13 8.02
N LYS A 208 4.70 8.40 6.93
CA LYS A 208 5.01 6.96 6.84
C LYS A 208 6.52 6.66 6.94
N ASP A 209 7.37 7.51 6.36
CA ASP A 209 8.83 7.37 6.48
C ASP A 209 9.29 7.56 7.93
N GLU A 210 8.77 8.58 8.65
CA GLU A 210 9.07 8.80 10.06
C GLU A 210 8.51 7.67 10.95
N GLU A 211 7.28 7.19 10.69
CA GLU A 211 6.69 6.05 11.39
C GLU A 211 7.55 4.78 11.24
N GLY A 212 8.03 4.49 10.03
CA GLY A 212 8.92 3.36 9.76
C GLY A 212 10.26 3.44 10.51
N ARG A 213 10.65 4.62 10.97
CA ARG A 213 11.83 4.87 11.85
C ARG A 213 11.48 4.90 13.33
N SER A 214 10.21 4.67 13.66
CA SER A 214 9.68 4.81 15.02
C SER A 214 9.73 6.25 15.57
N GLU A 215 9.85 7.26 14.70
CA GLU A 215 9.81 8.68 15.04
C GLU A 215 8.37 9.19 15.10
N PHE A 216 7.57 8.56 15.98
CA PHE A 216 6.11 8.74 16.01
C PHE A 216 5.67 10.20 16.24
N ALA A 217 6.41 10.96 17.04
CA ALA A 217 6.08 12.37 17.27
C ALA A 217 6.26 13.22 16.00
N ALA A 218 7.31 12.98 15.21
CA ALA A 218 7.54 13.63 13.92
C ALA A 218 6.50 13.21 12.89
N ALA A 219 6.19 11.91 12.82
CA ALA A 219 5.13 11.38 11.98
C ALA A 219 3.77 12.06 12.23
N CYS A 220 3.40 12.26 13.51
CA CYS A 220 2.17 12.96 13.89
C CYS A 220 2.10 14.39 13.31
N VAL A 221 3.21 15.13 13.24
CA VAL A 221 3.23 16.47 12.66
C VAL A 221 2.89 16.43 11.17
N HIS A 222 3.52 15.51 10.44
CA HIS A 222 3.25 15.33 9.02
C HIS A 222 1.82 14.88 8.76
N TYR A 223 1.32 13.88 9.48
CA TYR A 223 -0.05 13.38 9.33
C TYR A 223 -1.11 14.43 9.67
N GLN A 224 -0.89 15.21 10.75
CA GLN A 224 -1.78 16.31 11.10
C GLN A 224 -1.90 17.34 9.97
N ASN A 225 -0.77 17.74 9.40
CA ASN A 225 -0.76 18.70 8.30
C ASN A 225 -1.37 18.12 7.02
N ALA A 226 -1.11 16.85 6.71
CA ALA A 226 -1.76 16.15 5.61
C ALA A 226 -3.29 16.12 5.79
N LEU A 227 -3.77 15.75 6.97
CA LEU A 227 -5.20 15.61 7.24
C LEU A 227 -5.98 16.92 7.09
N LYS A 228 -5.36 18.08 7.46
CA LYS A 228 -5.98 19.41 7.34
C LYS A 228 -6.38 19.77 5.90
N THR A 229 -5.58 19.33 4.93
CA THR A 229 -5.73 19.72 3.51
C THR A 229 -6.22 18.57 2.63
N THR A 230 -6.28 17.33 3.17
CA THR A 230 -6.79 16.17 2.43
C THR A 230 -8.29 16.26 2.23
N GLY A 231 -8.73 16.19 0.97
CA GLY A 231 -10.15 16.11 0.63
C GLY A 231 -10.81 14.85 1.23
N ARG A 232 -12.09 14.96 1.61
CA ARG A 232 -12.85 13.83 2.18
C ARG A 232 -12.91 12.60 1.28
N ASN A 233 -12.85 12.79 -0.04
CA ASN A 233 -12.95 11.74 -1.05
C ASN A 233 -11.57 11.20 -1.52
N ALA A 234 -10.46 11.63 -0.89
CA ALA A 234 -9.15 11.08 -1.24
C ALA A 234 -9.12 9.60 -0.85
N ASN A 235 -8.80 8.73 -1.81
CA ASN A 235 -8.80 7.28 -1.61
C ASN A 235 -7.81 6.80 -0.53
N TRP A 236 -6.76 7.57 -0.26
CA TRP A 236 -5.75 7.29 0.76
C TRP A 236 -6.05 7.94 2.14
N ARG A 237 -7.18 8.70 2.27
CA ARG A 237 -7.56 9.34 3.54
C ARG A 237 -7.79 8.33 4.67
N HIS A 238 -8.35 7.18 4.35
CA HIS A 238 -8.55 6.10 5.32
C HIS A 238 -7.22 5.63 5.91
N GLY A 239 -6.26 5.29 5.05
CA GLY A 239 -4.90 4.91 5.48
C GLY A 239 -4.20 6.01 6.28
N LEU A 240 -4.27 7.28 5.81
CA LEU A 240 -3.73 8.42 6.54
C LEU A 240 -4.26 8.49 7.99
N LEU A 241 -5.58 8.34 8.17
CA LEU A 241 -6.18 8.41 9.50
C LEU A 241 -5.73 7.26 10.39
N LEU A 242 -5.69 6.03 9.88
CA LEU A 242 -5.24 4.86 10.64
C LEU A 242 -3.79 5.01 11.12
N HIS A 243 -2.88 5.44 10.24
CA HIS A 243 -1.48 5.70 10.57
C HIS A 243 -1.35 6.83 11.60
N TYR A 244 -2.12 7.91 11.44
CA TYR A 244 -2.08 9.03 12.38
C TYR A 244 -2.55 8.62 13.77
N LEU A 245 -3.68 7.91 13.87
CA LEU A 245 -4.20 7.38 15.14
C LEU A 245 -3.19 6.44 15.80
N HIS A 246 -2.56 5.55 15.05
CA HIS A 246 -1.51 4.67 15.53
C HIS A 246 -0.32 5.46 16.10
N CYS A 247 0.19 6.43 15.34
CA CYS A 247 1.34 7.24 15.78
C CYS A 247 1.02 8.09 16.99
N LEU A 248 -0.19 8.62 17.13
CA LEU A 248 -0.64 9.31 18.34
C LEU A 248 -0.58 8.39 19.57
N SER A 249 -1.10 7.16 19.47
CA SER A 249 -0.99 6.15 20.52
C SER A 249 0.47 5.88 20.89
N ARG A 250 1.31 5.59 19.89
CA ARG A 250 2.73 5.30 20.10
C ARG A 250 3.52 6.48 20.68
N ALA A 251 3.05 7.71 20.48
CA ALA A 251 3.58 8.92 21.07
C ALA A 251 3.01 9.22 22.48
N GLY A 252 2.22 8.32 23.08
CA GLY A 252 1.60 8.50 24.40
C GLY A 252 0.42 9.49 24.39
N ARG A 253 -0.21 9.75 23.24
CA ARG A 253 -1.28 10.72 23.02
C ARG A 253 -2.63 10.05 22.72
N SER A 254 -2.93 8.92 23.40
CA SER A 254 -4.13 8.10 23.13
C SER A 254 -5.43 8.87 23.33
N GLY A 255 -5.51 9.78 24.31
CA GLY A 255 -6.69 10.62 24.50
C GLY A 255 -6.95 11.61 23.36
N GLU A 256 -5.90 12.11 22.70
CA GLU A 256 -6.03 12.93 21.49
C GLU A 256 -6.46 12.08 20.29
N ALA A 257 -5.89 10.90 20.17
CA ALA A 257 -6.27 9.94 19.11
C ALA A 257 -7.76 9.57 19.22
N LEU A 258 -8.28 9.31 20.43
CA LEU A 258 -9.70 9.01 20.65
C LEU A 258 -10.61 10.20 20.28
N LYS A 259 -10.21 11.43 20.59
CA LYS A 259 -10.96 12.63 20.18
C LYS A 259 -11.00 12.77 18.66
N LEU A 260 -9.88 12.56 18.00
CA LEU A 260 -9.80 12.57 16.54
C LEU A 260 -10.65 11.45 15.92
N ALA A 261 -10.57 10.24 16.46
CA ALA A 261 -11.37 9.11 16.01
C ALA A 261 -12.87 9.39 16.14
N GLY A 262 -13.31 9.99 17.27
CA GLY A 262 -14.71 10.40 17.45
C GLY A 262 -15.19 11.41 16.40
N ALA A 263 -14.34 12.37 16.03
CA ALA A 263 -14.65 13.37 15.00
C ALA A 263 -14.73 12.80 13.57
N GLU A 264 -14.04 11.69 13.30
CA GLU A 264 -13.95 11.05 11.99
C GLU A 264 -14.84 9.78 11.87
N MET A 265 -15.51 9.36 12.93
CA MET A 265 -16.27 8.09 13.01
C MET A 265 -17.34 7.96 11.92
N GLU A 266 -18.05 9.05 11.65
CA GLU A 266 -19.11 9.08 10.62
C GLU A 266 -18.59 8.89 9.20
N ALA A 267 -17.31 9.16 8.97
CA ALA A 267 -16.68 8.99 7.66
C ALA A 267 -16.32 7.52 7.37
N PHE A 268 -16.21 6.67 8.41
CA PHE A 268 -15.74 5.29 8.29
C PHE A 268 -16.64 4.26 9.00
N PRO A 269 -17.97 4.30 8.79
CA PRO A 269 -18.92 3.48 9.54
C PRO A 269 -18.77 1.98 9.29
N ASP A 270 -18.16 1.61 8.13
CA ASP A 270 -18.01 0.24 7.66
C ASP A 270 -16.53 -0.19 7.55
N SER A 271 -15.64 0.44 8.33
CA SER A 271 -14.22 0.07 8.38
C SER A 271 -13.89 -0.74 9.64
N PRO A 272 -13.65 -2.04 9.54
CA PRO A 272 -13.19 -2.83 10.68
C PRO A 272 -11.83 -2.37 11.18
N ASP A 273 -10.94 -1.91 10.28
CA ASP A 273 -9.63 -1.38 10.64
C ASP A 273 -9.74 -0.15 11.54
N PHE A 274 -10.68 0.75 11.24
CA PHE A 274 -10.92 1.93 12.05
C PHE A 274 -11.37 1.56 13.47
N TYR A 275 -12.39 0.70 13.60
CA TYR A 275 -12.87 0.27 14.90
C TYR A 275 -11.84 -0.58 15.65
N PHE A 276 -11.02 -1.35 14.94
CA PHE A 276 -9.93 -2.10 15.55
C PHE A 276 -8.90 -1.17 16.22
N VAL A 277 -8.52 -0.10 15.53
CA VAL A 277 -7.62 0.93 16.08
C VAL A 277 -8.27 1.65 17.26
N VAL A 278 -9.57 2.01 17.18
CA VAL A 278 -10.30 2.63 18.28
C VAL A 278 -10.31 1.73 19.53
N GLY A 279 -10.54 0.43 19.36
CA GLY A 279 -10.49 -0.54 20.44
C GLY A 279 -9.11 -0.60 21.12
N ASN A 280 -8.04 -0.59 20.34
CA ASN A 280 -6.67 -0.57 20.88
C ASN A 280 -6.36 0.75 21.60
N LEU A 281 -6.81 1.90 21.05
CA LEU A 281 -6.66 3.22 21.68
C LEU A 281 -7.39 3.30 23.03
N ALA A 282 -8.58 2.70 23.11
CA ALA A 282 -9.34 2.63 24.34
C ALA A 282 -8.62 1.77 25.40
N LEU A 283 -7.97 0.68 24.99
CA LEU A 283 -7.15 -0.14 25.89
C LEU A 283 -5.93 0.63 26.40
N ASP A 284 -5.22 1.35 25.49
CA ASP A 284 -4.09 2.21 25.88
C ASP A 284 -4.55 3.33 26.86
N GLN A 285 -5.73 3.88 26.61
CA GLN A 285 -6.30 4.91 27.48
C GLN A 285 -6.70 4.34 28.84
N ALA A 286 -7.19 3.10 28.92
CA ALA A 286 -7.50 2.44 30.19
C ALA A 286 -6.25 2.29 31.09
N ILE A 287 -5.07 2.11 30.49
CA ILE A 287 -3.79 2.07 31.21
C ILE A 287 -3.41 3.47 31.73
N SER A 288 -3.67 4.51 30.94
CA SER A 288 -3.31 5.90 31.27
C SER A 288 -4.31 6.56 32.22
N ASP A 289 -5.56 6.07 32.26
CA ASP A 289 -6.67 6.58 33.08
C ASP A 289 -7.39 5.42 33.78
N PRO A 290 -6.76 4.84 34.83
CA PRO A 290 -7.31 3.65 35.51
C PRO A 290 -8.64 3.91 36.24
N GLU A 291 -8.93 5.15 36.60
CA GLU A 291 -10.17 5.51 37.30
C GLU A 291 -11.40 5.28 36.43
N HIS A 292 -11.28 5.52 35.12
CA HIS A 292 -12.36 5.33 34.16
C HIS A 292 -12.19 4.06 33.34
N ALA A 293 -11.20 3.22 33.66
CA ALA A 293 -10.90 2.02 32.86
C ALA A 293 -12.11 1.08 32.72
N ILE A 294 -12.77 0.77 33.85
CA ILE A 294 -13.88 -0.19 33.89
C ILE A 294 -15.20 0.43 33.41
N SER A 295 -15.43 1.72 33.71
CA SER A 295 -16.68 2.40 33.35
C SER A 295 -16.75 2.78 31.88
N ASP A 296 -15.64 3.20 31.28
CA ASP A 296 -15.62 3.85 29.97
C ASP A 296 -14.72 3.14 28.96
N TRP A 297 -13.43 2.92 29.28
CA TRP A 297 -12.45 2.55 28.27
C TRP A 297 -12.50 1.09 27.87
N LEU A 298 -12.60 0.15 28.80
CA LEU A 298 -12.70 -1.29 28.49
C LEU A 298 -14.02 -1.63 27.79
N PRO A 299 -15.19 -1.07 28.17
CA PRO A 299 -16.41 -1.18 27.38
C PRO A 299 -16.28 -0.63 25.96
N LEU A 300 -15.64 0.53 25.77
CA LEU A 300 -15.39 1.10 24.45
C LEU A 300 -14.52 0.18 23.59
N ALA A 301 -13.46 -0.41 24.16
CA ALA A 301 -12.61 -1.36 23.48
C ALA A 301 -13.43 -2.57 23.00
N ALA A 302 -14.22 -3.16 23.90
CA ALA A 302 -15.05 -4.32 23.58
C ALA A 302 -16.06 -4.04 22.47
N VAL A 303 -16.84 -2.96 22.58
CA VAL A 303 -17.82 -2.56 21.56
C VAL A 303 -17.15 -2.29 20.21
N SER A 304 -15.97 -1.70 20.21
CA SER A 304 -15.22 -1.44 18.99
C SER A 304 -14.80 -2.74 18.28
N TRP A 305 -14.26 -3.72 19.01
CA TRP A 305 -13.90 -5.01 18.40
C TRP A 305 -15.12 -5.84 18.03
N GLU A 306 -16.24 -5.76 18.78
CA GLU A 306 -17.51 -6.36 18.37
C GLU A 306 -18.02 -5.73 17.06
N ARG A 307 -17.86 -4.43 16.88
CA ARG A 307 -18.18 -3.75 15.62
C ARG A 307 -17.32 -4.26 14.47
N CYS A 308 -16.01 -4.51 14.68
CA CYS A 308 -15.15 -5.14 13.68
C CYS A 308 -15.73 -6.47 13.20
N LEU A 309 -16.12 -7.36 14.13
CA LEU A 309 -16.70 -8.66 13.80
C LEU A 309 -18.06 -8.56 13.09
N ALA A 310 -18.87 -7.58 13.46
CA ALA A 310 -20.16 -7.34 12.81
C ALA A 310 -20.01 -6.83 11.37
N ILE A 311 -18.96 -6.04 11.07
CA ILE A 311 -18.64 -5.56 9.72
C ILE A 311 -18.02 -6.68 8.89
N GLY A 312 -17.11 -7.47 9.46
CA GLY A 312 -16.32 -8.48 8.76
C GLY A 312 -15.12 -7.90 8.02
N GLU A 313 -14.45 -8.72 7.22
CA GLU A 313 -13.28 -8.31 6.44
C GLU A 313 -13.65 -7.35 5.30
N ARG A 314 -12.87 -6.28 5.16
CA ARG A 314 -13.06 -5.26 4.11
C ARG A 314 -11.78 -5.04 3.31
N PRO A 315 -11.35 -6.06 2.52
CA PRO A 315 -10.13 -5.96 1.70
C PRO A 315 -10.24 -4.92 0.56
N ASP A 316 -11.40 -4.31 0.41
CA ASP A 316 -11.66 -3.21 -0.53
C ASP A 316 -11.19 -1.85 -0.03
N LEU A 317 -11.00 -1.68 1.28
CA LEU A 317 -10.52 -0.44 1.85
C LEU A 317 -9.00 -0.35 1.74
N GLU A 318 -8.50 0.85 1.42
CA GLU A 318 -7.06 1.08 1.35
C GLU A 318 -6.44 1.02 2.75
N GLY A 319 -5.33 0.29 2.89
CA GLY A 319 -4.69 0.06 4.18
C GLY A 319 -5.40 -0.95 5.08
N SER A 320 -6.33 -1.75 4.52
CA SER A 320 -6.98 -2.82 5.27
C SER A 320 -5.97 -3.91 5.65
N VAL A 321 -6.11 -4.42 6.88
CA VAL A 321 -5.28 -5.50 7.42
C VAL A 321 -6.15 -6.71 7.67
N HIS A 322 -5.82 -7.83 7.03
CA HIS A 322 -6.53 -9.09 7.21
C HIS A 322 -6.52 -9.52 8.69
N GLY A 323 -7.65 -9.96 9.17
CA GLY A 323 -7.86 -10.38 10.55
C GLY A 323 -8.53 -9.34 11.45
N ARG A 324 -8.50 -8.06 11.08
CA ARG A 324 -9.13 -7.00 11.90
C ARG A 324 -10.65 -7.08 11.89
N GLY A 325 -11.24 -7.58 10.80
CA GLY A 325 -12.68 -7.91 10.75
C GLY A 325 -13.03 -9.31 11.24
N SER A 326 -12.06 -10.08 11.74
CA SER A 326 -12.25 -11.49 12.12
C SER A 326 -11.41 -11.90 13.34
N HIS A 327 -10.39 -12.75 13.13
CA HIS A 327 -9.68 -13.44 14.21
C HIS A 327 -8.88 -12.52 15.14
N LEU A 328 -8.34 -11.38 14.67
CA LEU A 328 -7.61 -10.45 15.54
C LEU A 328 -8.58 -9.73 16.51
N ALA A 329 -9.72 -9.25 16.01
CA ALA A 329 -10.73 -8.65 16.86
C ALA A 329 -11.31 -9.66 17.87
N GLN A 330 -11.57 -10.89 17.42
CA GLN A 330 -12.03 -11.97 18.29
C GLN A 330 -11.02 -12.28 19.39
N HIS A 331 -9.73 -12.39 19.03
CA HIS A 331 -8.66 -12.63 20.00
C HIS A 331 -8.61 -11.53 21.08
N ASN A 332 -8.65 -10.27 20.68
CA ASN A 332 -8.63 -9.15 21.62
C ASN A 332 -9.83 -9.17 22.58
N LEU A 333 -11.03 -9.49 22.06
CA LEU A 333 -12.23 -9.65 22.87
C LEU A 333 -12.10 -10.81 23.88
N ASP A 334 -11.58 -11.94 23.45
CA ASP A 334 -11.42 -13.11 24.33
C ASP A 334 -10.41 -12.86 25.43
N VAL A 335 -9.30 -12.18 25.11
CA VAL A 335 -8.30 -11.73 26.10
C VAL A 335 -8.94 -10.77 27.09
N LEU A 336 -9.64 -9.74 26.61
CA LEU A 336 -10.30 -8.74 27.47
C LEU A 336 -11.30 -9.42 28.43
N ARG A 337 -12.16 -10.30 27.93
CA ARG A 337 -13.16 -11.02 28.71
C ARG A 337 -12.54 -11.93 29.76
N SER A 338 -11.47 -12.64 29.40
CA SER A 338 -10.77 -13.53 30.33
C SER A 338 -10.10 -12.78 31.50
N GLN A 339 -9.62 -11.56 31.25
CA GLN A 339 -8.90 -10.75 32.25
C GLN A 339 -9.84 -9.95 33.15
N THR A 340 -10.98 -9.53 32.64
CA THR A 340 -11.86 -8.58 33.36
C THR A 340 -13.11 -9.22 33.95
N GLY A 341 -13.46 -10.45 33.56
CA GLY A 341 -14.74 -11.06 33.93
C GLY A 341 -15.97 -10.32 33.38
N LEU A 342 -15.77 -9.34 32.51
CA LEU A 342 -16.83 -8.55 31.88
C LEU A 342 -17.65 -9.43 30.92
N ALA A 343 -18.70 -10.06 31.49
CA ALA A 343 -19.81 -10.53 30.70
C ALA A 343 -20.58 -9.28 30.21
N LEU A 344 -20.32 -8.83 28.98
CA LEU A 344 -21.11 -7.75 28.40
C LEU A 344 -22.57 -8.18 28.32
N VAL A 345 -23.41 -7.47 29.08
CA VAL A 345 -24.86 -7.63 29.06
C VAL A 345 -25.35 -7.35 27.64
N ARG A 346 -25.78 -8.39 26.95
CA ARG A 346 -26.55 -8.23 25.71
C ARG A 346 -27.84 -7.46 26.05
N LYS A 347 -27.91 -6.21 25.64
CA LYS A 347 -29.17 -5.48 25.54
C LYS A 347 -29.69 -5.51 24.12
#